data_7b0d17fad098f5d2dbebd700b98c5a66
#
_entry.id   7b0d17fad098f5d2dbebd700b98c5a66
#
_cell.length_a   1.000
_cell.length_b   1.000
_cell.length_c   1.000
_cell.angle_alpha   90.00
_cell.angle_beta   90.00
_cell.angle_gamma   90.00
#
_symmetry.space_group_name_H-M   'P 1'
#
loop_
_entity.id
_entity.type
_entity.pdbx_description
1 polymer ?
#
loop_
_entity_poly.entity_id
_entity_poly.type
_entity_poly.pdbx_seq_one_letter_code
_entity_poly.pdbx_strand_id
1 'polypeptide(L)'
;MLTKKYDPLKQKKLTILDETGSIVEKTLEPELSKDKLLEMYKVMLLGRIADIKGVQFQRQGRMLTYVINKGQEAAQVGVAAAMEKRDWLVPGFREFSALLYRGATLEQSYLYWYGNELGSKFSDDVKILPVNITIGAQLNHAVGIGMASDILGKDEVVVTYIGDGGTSEGEFHEALNFAAVFNAPVVFIIQNNHYAISFPRSKQTKTLTLAQKAIAYGIPGIQVDGNDPLAVYAATKEAIERARKGDGPTLIEAETYRLGAHTTSDDPTIYREDKEVEAWSKKDPLIRFKTYLTSKGYWSDKEDEKLNEELADYVTESFKKVEKTGLIPLEDIFKYHFAEMPPHLVEQYEEYKAYLQEVKE
;
A
#
# COMPACT_ATOMS: atom_id res chain seq x y z
N MET A 1 10.59 0.66 -23.69
CA MET A 1 10.61 0.99 -22.26
C MET A 1 9.60 2.10 -21.99
N LEU A 2 8.68 1.84 -21.07
CA LEU A 2 7.67 2.80 -20.61
C LEU A 2 8.32 4.04 -19.99
N THR A 3 9.34 3.85 -19.15
CA THR A 3 10.12 4.93 -18.51
C THR A 3 10.72 5.93 -19.52
N LYS A 4 11.07 5.50 -20.76
CA LYS A 4 11.51 6.41 -21.83
C LYS A 4 10.34 7.10 -22.54
N LYS A 5 9.24 6.36 -22.79
CA LYS A 5 8.04 6.91 -23.45
C LYS A 5 7.34 7.94 -22.58
N TYR A 6 7.28 7.69 -21.29
CA TYR A 6 6.59 8.49 -20.27
C TYR A 6 7.58 9.15 -19.28
N ASP A 7 8.75 9.54 -19.77
CA ASP A 7 9.73 10.31 -18.99
C ASP A 7 9.05 11.54 -18.35
N PRO A 8 9.29 11.83 -17.06
CA PRO A 8 8.62 12.90 -16.33
C PRO A 8 8.76 14.30 -16.96
N LEU A 9 9.83 14.54 -17.74
CA LEU A 9 10.02 15.80 -18.47
C LEU A 9 9.04 15.94 -19.65
N LYS A 10 8.48 14.86 -20.15
CA LYS A 10 7.48 14.86 -21.22
C LYS A 10 6.07 15.16 -20.74
N GLN A 11 5.86 15.19 -19.42
CA GLN A 11 4.57 15.46 -18.78
C GLN A 11 3.43 14.58 -19.32
N LYS A 12 3.74 13.31 -19.61
CA LYS A 12 2.79 12.31 -20.06
C LYS A 12 2.55 11.29 -18.98
N LYS A 13 1.28 11.10 -18.65
CA LYS A 13 0.85 10.07 -17.72
C LYS A 13 0.51 8.78 -18.47
N LEU A 14 1.02 7.64 -18.01
CA LEU A 14 0.65 6.35 -18.55
C LEU A 14 -0.79 6.01 -18.13
N THR A 15 -1.63 5.76 -19.12
CA THR A 15 -3.01 5.29 -18.96
C THR A 15 -3.27 4.23 -20.01
N ILE A 16 -3.83 3.09 -19.62
CA ILE A 16 -4.24 1.98 -20.50
C ILE A 16 -5.77 1.89 -20.58
N LEU A 17 -6.42 2.01 -19.41
CA LEU A 17 -7.88 2.13 -19.31
C LEU A 17 -8.25 3.59 -19.03
N ASP A 18 -9.21 4.12 -19.76
CA ASP A 18 -9.81 5.41 -19.43
C ASP A 18 -10.78 5.30 -18.22
N GLU A 19 -11.37 6.41 -17.84
CA GLU A 19 -12.29 6.50 -16.69
C GLU A 19 -13.56 5.64 -16.87
N THR A 20 -13.89 5.26 -18.11
CA THR A 20 -15.04 4.41 -18.44
C THR A 20 -14.70 2.91 -18.48
N GLY A 21 -13.43 2.54 -18.26
CA GLY A 21 -12.95 1.17 -18.38
C GLY A 21 -12.67 0.73 -19.82
N SER A 22 -12.64 1.68 -20.79
CA SER A 22 -12.29 1.41 -22.19
C SER A 22 -10.77 1.45 -22.37
N ILE A 23 -10.24 0.57 -23.25
CA ILE A 23 -8.80 0.56 -23.57
C ILE A 23 -8.47 1.73 -24.49
N VAL A 24 -7.60 2.63 -24.04
CA VAL A 24 -7.12 3.78 -24.81
C VAL A 24 -5.71 3.57 -25.39
N GLU A 25 -4.95 2.62 -24.86
CA GLU A 25 -3.59 2.31 -25.37
C GLU A 25 -3.43 0.79 -25.48
N LYS A 26 -4.03 0.21 -26.52
CA LYS A 26 -4.11 -1.25 -26.73
C LYS A 26 -2.75 -1.92 -26.81
N THR A 27 -1.75 -1.24 -27.34
CA THR A 27 -0.38 -1.77 -27.47
C THR A 27 0.35 -1.96 -26.14
N LEU A 28 -0.17 -1.37 -25.07
CA LEU A 28 0.36 -1.45 -23.72
C LEU A 28 -0.51 -2.30 -22.78
N GLU A 29 -1.64 -2.81 -23.28
CA GLU A 29 -2.47 -3.75 -22.51
C GLU A 29 -1.63 -4.98 -22.14
N PRO A 30 -1.42 -5.27 -20.84
CA PRO A 30 -0.59 -6.41 -20.44
C PRO A 30 -1.30 -7.73 -20.75
N GLU A 31 -0.56 -8.72 -21.23
CA GLU A 31 -1.04 -10.08 -21.46
C GLU A 31 -1.23 -10.81 -20.14
N LEU A 32 -2.38 -10.60 -19.49
CA LEU A 32 -2.76 -11.26 -18.25
C LEU A 32 -3.86 -12.30 -18.51
N SER A 33 -3.75 -13.44 -17.81
CA SER A 33 -4.81 -14.45 -17.83
C SER A 33 -6.10 -13.90 -17.22
N LYS A 34 -7.24 -14.47 -17.64
CA LYS A 34 -8.54 -14.18 -17.02
C LYS A 34 -8.48 -14.33 -15.50
N ASP A 35 -7.88 -15.43 -15.01
CA ASP A 35 -7.80 -15.71 -13.57
C ASP A 35 -7.01 -14.64 -12.82
N LYS A 36 -5.90 -14.16 -13.40
CA LYS A 36 -5.10 -13.07 -12.80
C LYS A 36 -5.86 -11.76 -12.73
N LEU A 37 -6.59 -11.41 -13.79
CA LEU A 37 -7.43 -10.21 -13.83
C LEU A 37 -8.57 -10.29 -12.79
N LEU A 38 -9.22 -11.45 -12.67
CA LEU A 38 -10.25 -11.68 -11.67
C LEU A 38 -9.70 -11.69 -10.24
N GLU A 39 -8.52 -12.24 -10.01
CA GLU A 39 -7.82 -12.18 -8.73
C GLU A 39 -7.58 -10.72 -8.32
N MET A 40 -7.03 -9.91 -9.22
CA MET A 40 -6.82 -8.48 -8.97
C MET A 40 -8.13 -7.78 -8.57
N TYR A 41 -9.19 -7.99 -9.34
CA TYR A 41 -10.49 -7.38 -9.05
C TYR A 41 -11.07 -7.81 -7.69
N LYS A 42 -11.04 -9.10 -7.39
CA LYS A 42 -11.55 -9.65 -6.13
C LYS A 42 -10.82 -9.09 -4.91
N VAL A 43 -9.49 -8.93 -4.99
CA VAL A 43 -8.71 -8.34 -3.90
C VAL A 43 -8.98 -6.84 -3.77
N MET A 44 -9.12 -6.10 -4.88
CA MET A 44 -9.54 -4.70 -4.84
C MET A 44 -10.91 -4.55 -4.18
N LEU A 45 -11.87 -5.41 -4.51
CA LEU A 45 -13.22 -5.40 -3.94
C LEU A 45 -13.20 -5.78 -2.45
N LEU A 46 -12.45 -6.82 -2.08
CA LEU A 46 -12.22 -7.18 -0.67
C LEU A 46 -11.64 -5.99 0.12
N GLY A 47 -10.60 -5.35 -0.41
CA GLY A 47 -10.00 -4.17 0.19
C GLY A 47 -11.02 -3.05 0.42
N ARG A 48 -11.88 -2.76 -0.57
CA ARG A 48 -12.93 -1.74 -0.46
C ARG A 48 -13.98 -2.08 0.61
N ILE A 49 -14.47 -3.32 0.62
CA ILE A 49 -15.51 -3.76 1.58
C ILE A 49 -14.92 -3.76 2.99
N ALA A 50 -13.71 -4.28 3.14
CA ALA A 50 -13.01 -4.27 4.42
C ALA A 50 -12.74 -2.84 4.91
N ASP A 51 -12.32 -1.93 4.03
CA ASP A 51 -12.10 -0.53 4.37
C ASP A 51 -13.38 0.15 4.90
N ILE A 52 -14.50 -0.04 4.22
CA ILE A 52 -15.81 0.50 4.64
C ILE A 52 -16.23 -0.07 6.00
N LYS A 53 -16.10 -1.40 6.20
CA LYS A 53 -16.44 -2.04 7.47
C LYS A 53 -15.46 -1.66 8.58
N GLY A 54 -14.17 -1.49 8.30
CA GLY A 54 -13.16 -1.02 9.25
C GLY A 54 -13.54 0.33 9.85
N VAL A 55 -13.99 1.28 9.02
CA VAL A 55 -14.52 2.57 9.48
C VAL A 55 -15.77 2.37 10.37
N GLN A 56 -16.68 1.46 9.99
CA GLN A 56 -17.88 1.17 10.79
C GLN A 56 -17.53 0.56 12.16
N PHE A 57 -16.58 -0.39 12.21
CA PHE A 57 -16.12 -1.01 13.45
C PHE A 57 -15.48 0.02 14.38
N GLN A 58 -14.68 0.93 13.83
CA GLN A 58 -14.08 2.01 14.62
C GLN A 58 -15.15 2.97 15.18
N ARG A 59 -16.12 3.40 14.36
CA ARG A 59 -17.22 4.27 14.79
C ARG A 59 -18.13 3.62 15.85
N GLN A 60 -18.17 2.28 15.90
CA GLN A 60 -18.85 1.52 16.96
C GLN A 60 -18.01 1.39 18.23
N GLY A 61 -16.80 1.96 18.29
CA GLY A 61 -15.87 1.82 19.41
C GLY A 61 -15.21 0.44 19.53
N ARG A 62 -15.29 -0.39 18.49
CA ARG A 62 -14.76 -1.76 18.45
C ARG A 62 -13.34 -1.85 17.90
N MET A 63 -12.77 -0.76 17.40
CA MET A 63 -11.41 -0.65 16.88
C MET A 63 -10.83 0.68 17.36
N LEU A 64 -9.52 0.73 17.67
CA LEU A 64 -8.90 1.94 18.24
C LEU A 64 -8.85 3.07 17.23
N THR A 65 -8.27 2.79 16.05
CA THR A 65 -8.19 3.75 14.95
C THR A 65 -8.24 3.00 13.64
N TYR A 66 -8.52 3.71 12.54
CA TYR A 66 -8.46 3.09 11.22
C TYR A 66 -8.03 4.10 10.17
N VAL A 67 -7.14 3.67 9.28
CA VAL A 67 -6.64 4.45 8.13
C VAL A 67 -7.41 4.07 6.88
N ILE A 68 -8.08 5.03 6.27
CA ILE A 68 -8.98 4.81 5.14
C ILE A 68 -8.18 4.68 3.84
N ASN A 69 -8.41 3.59 3.10
CA ASN A 69 -7.72 3.27 1.85
C ASN A 69 -8.57 3.54 0.59
N LYS A 70 -9.87 3.77 0.75
CA LYS A 70 -10.85 3.93 -0.34
C LYS A 70 -10.35 4.87 -1.44
N GLY A 71 -10.38 4.37 -2.68
CA GLY A 71 -9.99 5.08 -3.90
C GLY A 71 -8.59 4.74 -4.40
N GLN A 72 -7.77 4.00 -3.62
CA GLN A 72 -6.36 3.72 -3.93
C GLN A 72 -6.10 2.24 -4.24
N GLU A 73 -7.15 1.43 -4.37
CA GLU A 73 -7.04 -0.03 -4.50
C GLU A 73 -6.27 -0.46 -5.77
N ALA A 74 -6.44 0.27 -6.88
CA ALA A 74 -5.71 -0.04 -8.11
C ALA A 74 -4.21 0.22 -8.01
N ALA A 75 -3.80 1.32 -7.36
CA ALA A 75 -2.41 1.64 -7.10
C ALA A 75 -1.73 0.59 -6.22
N GLN A 76 -2.48 -0.04 -5.33
CA GLN A 76 -1.99 -1.08 -4.42
C GLN A 76 -1.94 -2.45 -5.09
N VAL A 77 -3.06 -2.89 -5.65
CA VAL A 77 -3.17 -4.23 -6.24
C VAL A 77 -2.40 -4.33 -7.56
N GLY A 78 -2.40 -3.28 -8.39
CA GLY A 78 -1.63 -3.27 -9.63
C GLY A 78 -0.13 -3.48 -9.39
N VAL A 79 0.41 -2.84 -8.35
CA VAL A 79 1.81 -3.04 -7.92
C VAL A 79 2.02 -4.45 -7.39
N ALA A 80 1.21 -4.89 -6.43
CA ALA A 80 1.38 -6.20 -5.78
C ALA A 80 1.23 -7.37 -6.78
N ALA A 81 0.35 -7.21 -7.78
CA ALA A 81 0.14 -8.20 -8.83
C ALA A 81 1.34 -8.35 -9.79
N ALA A 82 2.19 -7.32 -9.92
CA ALA A 82 3.40 -7.35 -10.72
C ALA A 82 4.59 -8.02 -10.01
N MET A 83 4.53 -8.14 -8.68
CA MET A 83 5.58 -8.76 -7.84
C MET A 83 5.56 -10.28 -7.92
N GLU A 84 6.72 -10.89 -7.74
CA GLU A 84 6.87 -12.33 -7.55
C GLU A 84 6.89 -12.68 -6.05
N LYS A 85 6.63 -13.96 -5.69
CA LYS A 85 6.63 -14.38 -4.27
C LYS A 85 7.93 -14.06 -3.54
N ARG A 86 9.06 -14.16 -4.25
CA ARG A 86 10.40 -13.89 -3.72
C ARG A 86 10.67 -12.40 -3.44
N ASP A 87 9.87 -11.49 -3.99
CA ASP A 87 10.08 -10.05 -3.83
C ASP A 87 9.55 -9.55 -2.48
N TRP A 88 10.22 -8.55 -1.92
CA TRP A 88 9.84 -7.94 -0.66
C TRP A 88 8.87 -6.78 -0.84
N LEU A 89 7.82 -6.75 -0.04
CA LEU A 89 6.96 -5.58 0.15
C LEU A 89 7.36 -4.87 1.45
N VAL A 90 7.73 -3.60 1.34
CA VAL A 90 8.04 -2.74 2.49
C VAL A 90 6.99 -1.62 2.53
N PRO A 91 5.91 -1.81 3.29
CA PRO A 91 4.79 -0.89 3.30
C PRO A 91 5.06 0.35 4.16
N GLY A 92 4.34 1.44 3.88
CA GLY A 92 4.03 2.45 4.87
C GLY A 92 2.86 1.97 5.76
N PHE A 93 1.76 2.74 5.77
CA PHE A 93 0.59 2.37 6.58
C PHE A 93 -0.73 2.36 5.78
N ARG A 94 -0.71 2.70 4.49
CA ARG A 94 -1.91 2.83 3.65
C ARG A 94 -1.87 1.91 2.42
N GLU A 95 -1.39 0.68 2.58
CA GLU A 95 -1.24 -0.29 1.49
C GLU A 95 -2.06 -1.56 1.73
N PHE A 96 -3.24 -1.40 2.33
CA PHE A 96 -4.09 -2.49 2.81
C PHE A 96 -4.37 -3.57 1.73
N SER A 97 -4.78 -3.15 0.53
CA SER A 97 -5.05 -4.10 -0.56
C SER A 97 -3.78 -4.75 -1.10
N ALA A 98 -2.62 -4.07 -1.04
CA ALA A 98 -1.34 -4.69 -1.40
C ALA A 98 -0.91 -5.74 -0.39
N LEU A 99 -1.09 -5.49 0.91
CA LEU A 99 -0.83 -6.48 1.97
C LEU A 99 -1.67 -7.74 1.75
N LEU A 100 -2.99 -7.59 1.51
CA LEU A 100 -3.89 -8.72 1.24
C LEU A 100 -3.46 -9.49 0.00
N TYR A 101 -3.11 -8.80 -1.08
CA TYR A 101 -2.66 -9.43 -2.32
C TYR A 101 -1.35 -10.22 -2.14
N ARG A 102 -0.48 -9.75 -1.26
CA ARG A 102 0.80 -10.39 -0.94
C ARG A 102 0.69 -11.52 0.08
N GLY A 103 -0.49 -11.80 0.60
CA GLY A 103 -0.76 -12.95 1.48
C GLY A 103 -0.91 -12.62 2.96
N ALA A 104 -0.91 -11.34 3.35
CA ALA A 104 -1.36 -10.97 4.68
C ALA A 104 -2.83 -11.33 4.85
N THR A 105 -3.21 -11.88 6.00
CA THR A 105 -4.61 -12.17 6.27
C THR A 105 -5.38 -10.91 6.63
N LEU A 106 -6.69 -10.93 6.41
CA LEU A 106 -7.57 -9.84 6.82
C LEU A 106 -7.54 -9.65 8.34
N GLU A 107 -7.50 -10.76 9.08
CA GLU A 107 -7.39 -10.77 10.54
C GLU A 107 -6.10 -10.08 11.01
N GLN A 108 -4.94 -10.36 10.41
CA GLN A 108 -3.67 -9.68 10.74
C GLN A 108 -3.78 -8.17 10.50
N SER A 109 -4.29 -7.77 9.33
CA SER A 109 -4.46 -6.37 8.97
C SER A 109 -5.37 -5.61 9.92
N TYR A 110 -6.48 -6.21 10.34
CA TYR A 110 -7.38 -5.63 11.34
C TYR A 110 -6.80 -5.65 12.75
N LEU A 111 -6.11 -6.72 13.12
CA LEU A 111 -5.50 -6.87 14.45
C LEU A 111 -4.51 -5.74 14.74
N TYR A 112 -3.74 -5.32 13.73
CA TYR A 112 -2.84 -4.17 13.85
C TYR A 112 -3.61 -2.88 14.21
N TRP A 113 -4.70 -2.56 13.49
CA TRP A 113 -5.53 -1.37 13.77
C TRP A 113 -6.41 -1.53 15.03
N TYR A 114 -6.61 -2.74 15.46
CA TYR A 114 -7.23 -3.06 16.76
C TYR A 114 -6.31 -2.73 17.94
N GLY A 115 -5.00 -2.54 17.68
CA GLY A 115 -3.99 -2.21 18.67
C GLY A 115 -3.18 -3.40 19.18
N ASN A 116 -3.16 -4.49 18.42
CA ASN A 116 -2.38 -5.68 18.75
C ASN A 116 -1.26 -5.89 17.73
N GLU A 117 0.00 -5.75 18.16
CA GLU A 117 1.18 -5.82 17.29
C GLU A 117 1.39 -7.18 16.62
N LEU A 118 0.76 -8.26 17.12
CA LEU A 118 0.74 -9.55 16.44
C LEU A 118 0.14 -9.47 15.03
N GLY A 119 -0.65 -8.42 14.74
CA GLY A 119 -1.12 -8.10 13.40
C GLY A 119 0.00 -7.82 12.39
N SER A 120 1.20 -7.44 12.85
CA SER A 120 2.38 -7.25 12.00
C SER A 120 3.27 -8.48 11.89
N LYS A 121 2.93 -9.59 12.56
CA LYS A 121 3.66 -10.85 12.47
C LYS A 121 3.14 -11.67 11.29
N PHE A 122 3.73 -11.45 10.14
CA PHE A 122 3.45 -12.26 8.95
C PHE A 122 4.15 -13.63 9.05
N SER A 123 3.68 -14.62 8.27
CA SER A 123 4.34 -15.91 8.17
C SER A 123 5.68 -15.81 7.42
N ASP A 124 6.62 -16.71 7.70
CA ASP A 124 7.98 -16.64 7.17
C ASP A 124 8.06 -16.76 5.64
N ASP A 125 7.04 -17.33 5.00
CA ASP A 125 6.91 -17.44 3.54
C ASP A 125 6.34 -16.18 2.88
N VAL A 126 5.88 -15.20 3.69
CA VAL A 126 5.33 -13.93 3.20
C VAL A 126 6.36 -12.81 3.43
N LYS A 127 6.96 -12.35 2.33
CA LYS A 127 7.99 -11.30 2.38
C LYS A 127 7.38 -9.91 2.47
N ILE A 128 6.88 -9.58 3.64
CA ILE A 128 6.31 -8.26 3.99
C ILE A 128 6.96 -7.79 5.29
N LEU A 129 7.48 -6.56 5.33
CA LEU A 129 7.86 -5.94 6.59
C LEU A 129 6.63 -5.45 7.37
N PRO A 130 6.73 -5.29 8.68
CA PRO A 130 5.70 -4.65 9.49
C PRO A 130 5.26 -3.30 8.94
N VAL A 131 3.99 -2.95 9.14
CA VAL A 131 3.45 -1.63 8.83
C VAL A 131 4.24 -0.56 9.58
N ASN A 132 4.64 0.50 8.88
CA ASN A 132 5.46 1.58 9.45
C ASN A 132 4.72 2.92 9.40
N ILE A 133 4.44 3.49 10.57
CA ILE A 133 3.79 4.79 10.72
C ILE A 133 4.78 5.95 10.64
N THR A 134 6.07 5.71 10.91
CA THR A 134 7.13 6.73 10.81
C THR A 134 7.39 7.03 9.33
N ILE A 135 6.90 8.19 8.88
CA ILE A 135 6.89 8.56 7.47
C ILE A 135 8.32 8.64 6.92
N GLY A 136 8.59 7.90 5.84
CA GLY A 136 9.87 7.89 5.14
C GLY A 136 10.81 6.76 5.56
N ALA A 137 10.80 6.32 6.83
CA ALA A 137 11.72 5.32 7.35
C ALA A 137 11.69 3.99 6.58
N GLN A 138 10.51 3.55 6.11
CA GLN A 138 10.36 2.33 5.31
C GLN A 138 11.18 2.34 4.02
N LEU A 139 11.44 3.52 3.45
CA LEU A 139 12.20 3.63 2.21
C LEU A 139 13.68 3.25 2.43
N ASN A 140 14.28 3.70 3.53
CA ASN A 140 15.65 3.32 3.88
C ASN A 140 15.75 1.84 4.23
N HIS A 141 14.75 1.26 4.90
CA HIS A 141 14.67 -0.20 5.13
C HIS A 141 14.61 -0.95 3.79
N ALA A 142 13.80 -0.49 2.85
CA ALA A 142 13.70 -1.10 1.51
C ALA A 142 15.05 -1.09 0.78
N VAL A 143 15.77 0.02 0.83
CA VAL A 143 17.11 0.14 0.23
C VAL A 143 18.08 -0.83 0.90
N GLY A 144 18.10 -0.90 2.24
CA GLY A 144 18.94 -1.83 2.98
C GLY A 144 18.69 -3.29 2.63
N ILE A 145 17.42 -3.70 2.50
CA ILE A 145 17.04 -5.06 2.06
C ILE A 145 17.50 -5.31 0.62
N GLY A 146 17.27 -4.33 -0.28
CA GLY A 146 17.72 -4.44 -1.68
C GLY A 146 19.24 -4.61 -1.79
N MET A 147 20.00 -3.79 -1.07
CA MET A 147 21.46 -3.91 -1.01
C MET A 147 21.91 -5.26 -0.45
N ALA A 148 21.25 -5.74 0.61
CA ALA A 148 21.56 -7.04 1.19
C ALA A 148 21.25 -8.20 0.22
N SER A 149 20.15 -8.12 -0.52
CA SER A 149 19.78 -9.10 -1.54
C SER A 149 20.82 -9.15 -2.66
N ASP A 150 21.29 -8.01 -3.13
CA ASP A 150 22.34 -7.90 -4.14
C ASP A 150 23.68 -8.47 -3.65
N ILE A 151 24.14 -8.06 -2.46
CA ILE A 151 25.38 -8.57 -1.84
C ILE A 151 25.35 -10.09 -1.65
N LEU A 152 24.18 -10.65 -1.32
CA LEU A 152 23.99 -12.08 -1.11
C LEU A 152 23.72 -12.86 -2.40
N GLY A 153 23.68 -12.17 -3.56
CA GLY A 153 23.38 -12.79 -4.87
C GLY A 153 21.96 -13.34 -4.96
N LYS A 154 21.00 -12.77 -4.21
CA LYS A 154 19.60 -13.19 -4.25
C LYS A 154 18.87 -12.45 -5.36
N ASP A 155 18.07 -13.19 -6.12
CA ASP A 155 17.22 -12.63 -7.17
C ASP A 155 15.89 -12.12 -6.57
N GLU A 156 15.99 -11.10 -5.74
CA GLU A 156 14.88 -10.45 -5.03
C GLU A 156 14.82 -8.96 -5.37
N VAL A 157 13.63 -8.44 -5.59
CA VAL A 157 13.38 -7.00 -5.75
C VAL A 157 12.56 -6.51 -4.57
N VAL A 158 12.83 -5.30 -4.12
CA VAL A 158 12.08 -4.68 -3.03
C VAL A 158 11.14 -3.62 -3.59
N VAL A 159 9.88 -3.68 -3.21
CA VAL A 159 8.88 -2.67 -3.54
C VAL A 159 8.47 -1.96 -2.27
N THR A 160 8.51 -0.63 -2.29
CA THR A 160 8.13 0.20 -1.14
C THR A 160 7.21 1.34 -1.55
N TYR A 161 6.43 1.83 -0.60
CA TYR A 161 5.44 2.86 -0.83
C TYR A 161 5.70 4.09 0.02
N ILE A 162 5.25 5.24 -0.50
CA ILE A 162 5.18 6.50 0.23
C ILE A 162 4.01 7.34 -0.30
N GLY A 163 3.37 8.13 0.57
CA GLY A 163 2.39 9.14 0.14
C GLY A 163 3.07 10.38 -0.46
N ASP A 164 2.27 11.21 -1.15
CA ASP A 164 2.74 12.49 -1.71
C ASP A 164 3.40 13.38 -0.67
N GLY A 165 2.83 13.48 0.55
CA GLY A 165 3.41 14.24 1.65
C GLY A 165 4.79 13.76 2.09
N GLY A 166 4.96 12.45 2.19
CA GLY A 166 6.24 11.85 2.59
C GLY A 166 7.38 12.11 1.61
N THR A 167 7.09 12.51 0.37
CA THR A 167 8.15 12.93 -0.58
C THR A 167 8.86 14.22 -0.22
N SER A 168 8.44 14.88 0.87
CA SER A 168 9.09 16.09 1.42
C SER A 168 10.00 15.77 2.62
N GLU A 169 9.99 14.52 3.11
CA GLU A 169 10.85 14.08 4.20
C GLU A 169 12.29 13.83 3.73
N GLY A 170 13.26 14.01 4.63
CA GLY A 170 14.68 13.78 4.34
C GLY A 170 14.95 12.35 3.91
N GLU A 171 14.34 11.40 4.59
CA GLU A 171 14.45 9.96 4.34
C GLU A 171 14.10 9.56 2.91
N PHE A 172 13.11 10.24 2.28
CA PHE A 172 12.80 10.02 0.87
C PHE A 172 14.00 10.33 -0.02
N HIS A 173 14.64 11.47 0.21
CA HIS A 173 15.76 11.93 -0.58
C HIS A 173 17.00 11.06 -0.37
N GLU A 174 17.26 10.69 0.86
CA GLU A 174 18.37 9.81 1.25
C GLU A 174 18.21 8.42 0.63
N ALA A 175 17.04 7.81 0.78
CA ALA A 175 16.75 6.47 0.23
C ALA A 175 16.94 6.42 -1.30
N LEU A 176 16.41 7.41 -2.03
CA LEU A 176 16.54 7.45 -3.49
C LEU A 176 18.02 7.62 -3.90
N ASN A 177 18.77 8.48 -3.19
CA ASN A 177 20.17 8.68 -3.46
C ASN A 177 21.00 7.41 -3.20
N PHE A 178 20.80 6.75 -2.06
CA PHE A 178 21.49 5.48 -1.76
C PHE A 178 21.14 4.40 -2.78
N ALA A 179 19.85 4.22 -3.08
CA ALA A 179 19.42 3.24 -4.08
C ALA A 179 20.05 3.49 -5.45
N ALA A 180 20.16 4.75 -5.86
CA ALA A 180 20.79 5.15 -7.12
C ALA A 180 22.29 4.84 -7.14
N VAL A 181 23.02 5.26 -6.10
CA VAL A 181 24.49 5.11 -6.01
C VAL A 181 24.90 3.63 -5.98
N PHE A 182 24.14 2.79 -5.27
CA PHE A 182 24.43 1.37 -5.12
C PHE A 182 23.68 0.48 -6.12
N ASN A 183 22.92 1.04 -7.06
CA ASN A 183 22.06 0.29 -8.00
C ASN A 183 21.15 -0.71 -7.30
N ALA A 184 20.69 -0.39 -6.08
CA ALA A 184 19.89 -1.29 -5.29
C ALA A 184 18.59 -1.70 -6.03
N PRO A 185 18.20 -2.99 -6.01
CA PRO A 185 17.02 -3.49 -6.73
C PRO A 185 15.72 -3.08 -6.02
N VAL A 186 15.41 -1.78 -6.05
CA VAL A 186 14.26 -1.19 -5.36
C VAL A 186 13.33 -0.48 -6.35
N VAL A 187 12.03 -0.68 -6.18
CA VAL A 187 10.98 0.08 -6.87
C VAL A 187 10.25 0.93 -5.83
N PHE A 188 10.32 2.24 -6.00
CA PHE A 188 9.64 3.22 -5.14
C PHE A 188 8.31 3.60 -5.74
N ILE A 189 7.23 3.47 -4.98
CA ILE A 189 5.87 3.82 -5.38
C ILE A 189 5.41 5.04 -4.57
N ILE A 190 5.20 6.16 -5.26
CA ILE A 190 4.51 7.30 -4.66
C ILE A 190 3.01 7.12 -4.87
N GLN A 191 2.28 6.85 -3.81
CA GLN A 191 0.80 6.89 -3.80
C GLN A 191 0.34 8.35 -3.68
N ASN A 192 0.34 9.07 -4.83
CA ASN A 192 -0.07 10.47 -4.86
C ASN A 192 -1.58 10.57 -4.77
N ASN A 193 -2.09 10.70 -3.55
CA ASN A 193 -3.51 10.83 -3.28
C ASN A 193 -3.97 12.28 -3.03
N HIS A 194 -3.12 13.24 -3.39
CA HIS A 194 -3.29 14.69 -3.39
C HIS A 194 -3.26 15.38 -2.02
N TYR A 195 -3.25 14.65 -0.91
CA TYR A 195 -3.30 15.26 0.42
C TYR A 195 -2.38 14.59 1.44
N ALA A 196 -1.47 15.35 2.02
CA ALA A 196 -0.76 15.00 3.26
C ALA A 196 -1.64 15.41 4.45
N ILE A 197 -2.43 14.48 4.98
CA ILE A 197 -3.50 14.74 5.96
C ILE A 197 -4.48 15.78 5.38
N SER A 198 -4.32 17.04 5.74
CA SER A 198 -5.12 18.19 5.30
C SER A 198 -4.40 19.11 4.31
N PHE A 199 -3.08 18.87 4.07
CA PHE A 199 -2.28 19.76 3.27
C PHE A 199 -2.24 19.30 1.80
N PRO A 200 -2.73 20.11 0.83
CA PRO A 200 -2.82 19.69 -0.55
C PRO A 200 -1.43 19.61 -1.21
N ARG A 201 -1.25 18.62 -2.08
CA ARG A 201 -0.01 18.37 -2.84
C ARG A 201 0.52 19.62 -3.55
N SER A 202 -0.36 20.44 -4.10
CA SER A 202 0.00 21.69 -4.81
C SER A 202 0.72 22.73 -3.95
N LYS A 203 0.59 22.63 -2.62
CA LYS A 203 1.29 23.49 -1.66
C LYS A 203 2.58 22.85 -1.12
N GLN A 204 2.81 21.56 -1.33
CA GLN A 204 3.99 20.84 -0.82
C GLN A 204 5.20 20.96 -1.74
N THR A 205 5.01 20.98 -3.05
CA THR A 205 6.10 20.99 -4.03
C THR A 205 5.75 21.80 -5.26
N LYS A 206 6.75 22.38 -5.86
CA LYS A 206 6.65 23.14 -7.13
C LYS A 206 6.83 22.26 -8.38
N THR A 207 7.24 20.99 -8.22
CA THR A 207 7.36 20.09 -9.36
C THR A 207 5.98 19.82 -9.97
N LEU A 208 5.90 19.72 -11.29
CA LEU A 208 4.64 19.43 -11.99
C LEU A 208 4.13 18.04 -11.66
N THR A 209 5.04 17.06 -11.59
CA THR A 209 4.76 15.69 -11.11
C THR A 209 5.75 15.31 -10.04
N LEU A 210 5.37 14.39 -9.13
CA LEU A 210 6.30 13.87 -8.14
C LEU A 210 7.34 12.93 -8.76
N ALA A 211 7.00 12.29 -9.89
CA ALA A 211 7.93 11.48 -10.67
C ALA A 211 9.17 12.28 -11.12
N GLN A 212 9.07 13.62 -11.29
CA GLN A 212 10.21 14.49 -11.63
C GLN A 212 11.30 14.47 -10.55
N LYS A 213 10.99 14.11 -9.31
CA LYS A 213 12.00 14.00 -8.25
C LYS A 213 13.06 12.93 -8.56
N ALA A 214 12.73 11.92 -9.38
CA ALA A 214 13.69 10.90 -9.84
C ALA A 214 14.90 11.48 -10.57
N ILE A 215 14.72 12.60 -11.27
CA ILE A 215 15.75 13.25 -12.10
C ILE A 215 16.92 13.69 -11.24
N ALA A 216 16.66 14.17 -10.02
CA ALA A 216 17.70 14.64 -9.09
C ALA A 216 18.71 13.53 -8.71
N TYR A 217 18.32 12.26 -8.81
CA TYR A 217 19.12 11.09 -8.44
C TYR A 217 19.61 10.29 -9.66
N GLY A 218 19.30 10.75 -10.89
CA GLY A 218 19.69 10.06 -12.12
C GLY A 218 18.99 8.72 -12.33
N ILE A 219 17.85 8.48 -11.66
CA ILE A 219 17.05 7.25 -11.81
C ILE A 219 15.84 7.47 -12.72
N PRO A 220 15.35 6.42 -13.39
CA PRO A 220 14.10 6.53 -14.16
C PRO A 220 12.91 6.88 -13.27
N GLY A 221 12.07 7.78 -13.77
CA GLY A 221 10.79 8.14 -13.17
C GLY A 221 9.65 7.95 -14.17
N ILE A 222 8.45 7.65 -13.70
CA ILE A 222 7.25 7.55 -14.51
C ILE A 222 6.02 7.95 -13.70
N GLN A 223 5.11 8.73 -14.30
CA GLN A 223 3.78 8.97 -13.75
C GLN A 223 2.76 8.05 -14.42
N VAL A 224 1.94 7.39 -13.62
CA VAL A 224 0.86 6.51 -14.08
C VAL A 224 -0.49 6.96 -13.50
N ASP A 225 -1.57 6.65 -14.20
CA ASP A 225 -2.92 6.75 -13.64
C ASP A 225 -3.06 5.66 -12.55
N GLY A 226 -3.01 6.08 -11.28
CA GLY A 226 -3.09 5.18 -10.12
C GLY A 226 -4.46 4.53 -9.93
N ASN A 227 -5.49 4.97 -10.68
CA ASN A 227 -6.80 4.34 -10.70
C ASN A 227 -6.98 3.35 -11.86
N ASP A 228 -5.94 3.16 -12.68
CA ASP A 228 -5.87 2.18 -13.75
C ASP A 228 -4.97 1.01 -13.33
N PRO A 229 -5.53 -0.15 -12.90
CA PRO A 229 -4.73 -1.27 -12.41
C PRO A 229 -3.81 -1.88 -13.48
N LEU A 230 -4.15 -1.75 -14.77
CA LEU A 230 -3.31 -2.27 -15.85
C LEU A 230 -2.11 -1.36 -16.12
N ALA A 231 -2.27 -0.04 -16.06
CA ALA A 231 -1.16 0.90 -16.18
C ALA A 231 -0.19 0.79 -15.02
N VAL A 232 -0.71 0.68 -13.79
CA VAL A 232 0.10 0.45 -12.58
C VAL A 232 0.86 -0.86 -12.69
N TYR A 233 0.19 -1.95 -13.07
CA TYR A 233 0.82 -3.25 -13.28
C TYR A 233 1.96 -3.18 -14.32
N ALA A 234 1.69 -2.62 -15.50
CA ALA A 234 2.66 -2.56 -16.59
C ALA A 234 3.92 -1.77 -16.20
N ALA A 235 3.76 -0.60 -15.57
CA ALA A 235 4.88 0.21 -15.11
C ALA A 235 5.69 -0.49 -14.01
N THR A 236 5.01 -1.10 -13.04
CA THR A 236 5.67 -1.83 -11.96
C THR A 236 6.40 -3.05 -12.46
N LYS A 237 5.81 -3.81 -13.39
CA LYS A 237 6.45 -4.98 -13.99
C LYS A 237 7.74 -4.60 -14.73
N GLU A 238 7.73 -3.55 -15.56
CA GLU A 238 8.94 -3.04 -16.20
C GLU A 238 10.00 -2.61 -15.18
N ALA A 239 9.59 -1.91 -14.10
CA ALA A 239 10.50 -1.45 -13.06
C ALA A 239 11.14 -2.62 -12.28
N ILE A 240 10.35 -3.65 -11.93
CA ILE A 240 10.85 -4.87 -11.27
C ILE A 240 11.83 -5.61 -12.19
N GLU A 241 11.50 -5.77 -13.46
CA GLU A 241 12.39 -6.45 -14.43
C GLU A 241 13.72 -5.69 -14.62
N ARG A 242 13.69 -4.37 -14.62
CA ARG A 242 14.90 -3.53 -14.66
C ARG A 242 15.76 -3.74 -13.40
N ALA A 243 15.13 -3.60 -12.23
CA ALA A 243 15.83 -3.78 -10.95
C ALA A 243 16.47 -5.17 -10.86
N ARG A 244 15.76 -6.21 -11.26
CA ARG A 244 16.21 -7.60 -11.28
C ARG A 244 17.40 -7.85 -12.23
N LYS A 245 17.51 -7.06 -13.30
CA LYS A 245 18.65 -7.12 -14.25
C LYS A 245 19.88 -6.31 -13.78
N GLY A 246 19.80 -5.66 -12.61
CA GLY A 246 20.87 -4.79 -12.11
C GLY A 246 20.86 -3.38 -12.72
N ASP A 247 19.78 -2.98 -13.42
CA ASP A 247 19.63 -1.64 -14.00
C ASP A 247 19.23 -0.58 -12.95
N GLY A 248 19.25 -0.92 -11.67
CA GLY A 248 18.99 -0.04 -10.53
C GLY A 248 17.52 0.30 -10.28
N PRO A 249 17.26 1.26 -9.37
CA PRO A 249 15.94 1.58 -8.90
C PRO A 249 15.10 2.35 -9.93
N THR A 250 13.79 2.39 -9.70
CA THR A 250 12.82 3.18 -10.48
C THR A 250 11.83 3.85 -9.53
N LEU A 251 11.45 5.11 -9.81
CA LEU A 251 10.41 5.85 -9.10
C LEU A 251 9.13 5.87 -9.92
N ILE A 252 8.03 5.37 -9.37
CA ILE A 252 6.71 5.38 -9.99
C ILE A 252 5.79 6.29 -9.18
N GLU A 253 5.23 7.31 -9.79
CA GLU A 253 4.14 8.10 -9.21
C GLU A 253 2.81 7.52 -9.71
N ALA A 254 2.05 6.89 -8.82
CA ALA A 254 0.68 6.46 -9.04
C ALA A 254 -0.26 7.60 -8.61
N GLU A 255 -0.73 8.40 -9.56
CA GLU A 255 -1.66 9.48 -9.29
C GLU A 255 -3.06 8.90 -9.07
N THR A 256 -3.54 9.01 -7.86
CA THR A 256 -4.82 8.49 -7.38
C THR A 256 -5.50 9.54 -6.50
N TYR A 257 -6.53 9.14 -5.73
CA TYR A 257 -7.19 10.07 -4.81
C TYR A 257 -7.69 9.35 -3.56
N ARG A 258 -7.51 9.99 -2.41
CA ARG A 258 -8.08 9.53 -1.15
C ARG A 258 -9.55 9.93 -1.07
N LEU A 259 -10.48 9.05 -1.46
CA LEU A 259 -11.91 9.34 -1.45
C LEU A 259 -12.48 9.49 -0.03
N GLY A 260 -11.88 8.87 0.96
CA GLY A 260 -12.27 8.99 2.37
C GLY A 260 -11.50 10.08 3.14
N ALA A 261 -11.73 10.17 4.44
CA ALA A 261 -10.91 10.95 5.37
C ALA A 261 -9.49 10.40 5.48
N HIS A 262 -8.56 11.13 6.12
CA HIS A 262 -7.20 10.63 6.36
C HIS A 262 -7.20 9.43 7.30
N THR A 263 -7.90 9.56 8.41
CA THR A 263 -8.18 8.50 9.38
C THR A 263 -9.61 8.67 9.89
N THR A 264 -10.05 7.75 10.76
CA THR A 264 -11.36 7.86 11.41
C THR A 264 -11.49 9.05 12.39
N SER A 265 -10.39 9.70 12.73
CA SER A 265 -10.33 10.90 13.58
C SER A 265 -10.26 12.21 12.78
N ASP A 266 -10.25 12.14 11.45
CA ASP A 266 -10.11 13.30 10.55
C ASP A 266 -11.47 13.77 10.04
N ASP A 267 -11.63 15.09 9.91
CA ASP A 267 -12.77 15.73 9.23
C ASP A 267 -12.30 16.39 7.94
N PRO A 268 -12.48 15.74 6.78
CA PRO A 268 -12.03 16.29 5.51
C PRO A 268 -12.84 17.48 5.00
N THR A 269 -14.01 17.78 5.56
CA THR A 269 -14.86 18.90 5.13
C THR A 269 -14.22 20.26 5.42
N ILE A 270 -13.24 20.30 6.32
CA ILE A 270 -12.53 21.52 6.72
C ILE A 270 -11.54 21.99 5.63
N TYR A 271 -11.01 21.06 4.81
CA TYR A 271 -9.88 21.38 3.93
C TYR A 271 -10.07 20.99 2.46
N ARG A 272 -11.14 20.26 2.09
CA ARG A 272 -11.42 19.91 0.70
C ARG A 272 -12.90 20.05 0.36
N GLU A 273 -13.20 20.34 -0.90
CA GLU A 273 -14.56 20.54 -1.40
C GLU A 273 -15.18 19.22 -1.90
N ASP A 274 -16.50 19.06 -1.70
CA ASP A 274 -17.24 17.89 -2.19
C ASP A 274 -17.15 17.72 -3.70
N LYS A 275 -17.11 18.81 -4.47
CA LYS A 275 -16.95 18.77 -5.93
C LYS A 275 -15.66 18.07 -6.39
N GLU A 276 -14.57 18.22 -5.63
CA GLU A 276 -13.32 17.53 -5.92
C GLU A 276 -13.49 16.02 -5.69
N VAL A 277 -14.12 15.64 -4.58
CA VAL A 277 -14.42 14.23 -4.27
C VAL A 277 -15.35 13.61 -5.31
N GLU A 278 -16.39 14.32 -5.73
CA GLU A 278 -17.30 13.87 -6.79
C GLU A 278 -16.60 13.66 -8.12
N ALA A 279 -15.71 14.58 -8.50
CA ALA A 279 -14.93 14.46 -9.73
C ALA A 279 -14.03 13.21 -9.72
N TRP A 280 -13.37 12.92 -8.59
CA TRP A 280 -12.54 11.73 -8.45
C TRP A 280 -13.35 10.44 -8.26
N SER A 281 -14.55 10.51 -7.69
CA SER A 281 -15.45 9.36 -7.58
C SER A 281 -15.90 8.81 -8.95
N LYS A 282 -15.96 9.66 -9.98
CA LYS A 282 -16.22 9.22 -11.35
C LYS A 282 -15.09 8.40 -11.96
N LYS A 283 -13.89 8.48 -11.35
CA LYS A 283 -12.69 7.73 -11.73
C LYS A 283 -12.43 6.55 -10.82
N ASP A 284 -13.45 6.08 -10.09
CA ASP A 284 -13.30 4.98 -9.12
C ASP A 284 -12.66 3.74 -9.77
N PRO A 285 -11.54 3.23 -9.20
CA PRO A 285 -10.78 2.14 -9.80
C PRO A 285 -11.58 0.83 -9.89
N LEU A 286 -12.50 0.57 -8.97
CA LEU A 286 -13.32 -0.64 -8.99
C LEU A 286 -14.35 -0.59 -10.10
N ILE A 287 -15.06 0.54 -10.28
CA ILE A 287 -16.04 0.72 -11.35
C ILE A 287 -15.35 0.58 -12.71
N ARG A 288 -14.21 1.27 -12.89
CA ARG A 288 -13.39 1.21 -14.08
C ARG A 288 -12.98 -0.22 -14.43
N PHE A 289 -12.42 -0.94 -13.47
CA PHE A 289 -11.91 -2.29 -13.73
C PHE A 289 -13.03 -3.32 -13.92
N LYS A 290 -14.14 -3.19 -13.17
CA LYS A 290 -15.36 -3.99 -13.38
C LYS A 290 -15.87 -3.83 -14.82
N THR A 291 -15.98 -2.59 -15.31
CA THR A 291 -16.46 -2.32 -16.67
C THR A 291 -15.55 -2.96 -17.71
N TYR A 292 -14.23 -2.85 -17.54
CA TYR A 292 -13.26 -3.53 -18.41
C TYR A 292 -13.49 -5.06 -18.41
N LEU A 293 -13.59 -5.70 -17.24
CA LEU A 293 -13.79 -7.16 -17.13
C LEU A 293 -15.11 -7.61 -17.76
N THR A 294 -16.16 -6.82 -17.60
CA THR A 294 -17.48 -7.09 -18.20
C THR A 294 -17.41 -6.97 -19.72
N SER A 295 -16.72 -5.97 -20.24
CA SER A 295 -16.53 -5.80 -21.70
C SER A 295 -15.75 -6.95 -22.34
N LYS A 296 -14.87 -7.61 -21.58
CA LYS A 296 -14.15 -8.82 -22.00
C LYS A 296 -15.00 -10.10 -21.86
N GLY A 297 -16.19 -10.04 -21.30
CA GLY A 297 -17.03 -11.22 -20.98
C GLY A 297 -16.46 -12.09 -19.84
N TYR A 298 -15.63 -11.51 -18.97
CA TYR A 298 -15.00 -12.21 -17.85
C TYR A 298 -15.75 -12.07 -16.55
N TRP A 299 -16.65 -11.08 -16.43
CA TRP A 299 -17.41 -10.74 -15.23
C TRP A 299 -18.83 -10.28 -15.57
N SER A 300 -19.76 -10.44 -14.63
CA SER A 300 -21.16 -10.02 -14.74
C SER A 300 -21.64 -9.35 -13.46
N ASP A 301 -22.72 -8.57 -13.55
CA ASP A 301 -23.32 -7.92 -12.37
C ASP A 301 -23.82 -8.95 -11.36
N LYS A 302 -24.35 -10.10 -11.80
CA LYS A 302 -24.77 -11.18 -10.91
C LYS A 302 -23.63 -11.79 -10.10
N GLU A 303 -22.45 -11.98 -10.74
CA GLU A 303 -21.25 -12.47 -10.04
C GLU A 303 -20.74 -11.41 -9.05
N ASP A 304 -20.86 -10.14 -9.43
CA ASP A 304 -20.45 -9.01 -8.59
C ASP A 304 -21.31 -8.89 -7.33
N GLU A 305 -22.64 -8.95 -7.46
CA GLU A 305 -23.57 -8.93 -6.34
C GLU A 305 -23.28 -10.10 -5.37
N LYS A 306 -23.17 -11.30 -5.90
CA LYS A 306 -22.85 -12.49 -5.09
C LYS A 306 -21.53 -12.34 -4.35
N LEU A 307 -20.46 -11.88 -5.04
CA LEU A 307 -19.15 -11.70 -4.41
C LEU A 307 -19.19 -10.61 -3.34
N ASN A 308 -19.93 -9.51 -3.56
CA ASN A 308 -20.09 -8.46 -2.54
C ASN A 308 -20.71 -8.99 -1.25
N GLU A 309 -21.76 -9.84 -1.33
CA GLU A 309 -22.38 -10.47 -0.17
C GLU A 309 -21.40 -11.41 0.54
N GLU A 310 -20.76 -12.33 -0.20
CA GLU A 310 -19.78 -13.27 0.36
C GLU A 310 -18.62 -12.55 1.06
N LEU A 311 -18.07 -11.48 0.46
CA LEU A 311 -16.99 -10.71 1.06
C LEU A 311 -17.46 -9.89 2.27
N ALA A 312 -18.67 -9.37 2.26
CA ALA A 312 -19.23 -8.67 3.41
C ALA A 312 -19.36 -9.56 4.64
N ASP A 313 -19.78 -10.80 4.44
CA ASP A 313 -19.86 -11.81 5.50
C ASP A 313 -18.46 -12.24 5.95
N TYR A 314 -17.55 -12.52 5.02
CA TYR A 314 -16.18 -12.88 5.33
C TYR A 314 -15.48 -11.80 6.18
N VAL A 315 -15.61 -10.52 5.81
CA VAL A 315 -15.03 -9.40 6.57
C VAL A 315 -15.60 -9.33 7.98
N THR A 316 -16.92 -9.56 8.12
CA THR A 316 -17.57 -9.53 9.43
C THR A 316 -17.08 -10.66 10.33
N GLU A 317 -16.98 -11.87 9.79
CA GLU A 317 -16.52 -13.05 10.55
C GLU A 317 -15.01 -12.93 10.90
N SER A 318 -14.19 -12.39 9.97
CA SER A 318 -12.78 -12.12 10.25
C SER A 318 -12.60 -11.14 11.41
N PHE A 319 -13.39 -10.07 11.44
CA PHE A 319 -13.30 -9.12 12.56
C PHE A 319 -13.76 -9.71 13.89
N LYS A 320 -14.78 -10.56 13.92
CA LYS A 320 -15.18 -11.28 15.14
C LYS A 320 -14.05 -12.18 15.69
N LYS A 321 -13.19 -12.72 14.83
CA LYS A 321 -12.00 -13.47 15.28
C LYS A 321 -10.97 -12.53 15.93
N VAL A 322 -10.75 -11.34 15.34
CA VAL A 322 -9.87 -10.32 15.91
C VAL A 322 -10.32 -9.93 17.32
N GLU A 323 -11.61 -9.68 17.52
CA GLU A 323 -12.15 -9.33 18.84
C GLU A 323 -11.93 -10.43 19.90
N LYS A 324 -11.77 -11.68 19.48
CA LYS A 324 -11.52 -12.83 20.36
C LYS A 324 -10.05 -13.09 20.65
N THR A 325 -9.13 -12.41 19.96
CA THR A 325 -7.68 -12.65 20.10
C THR A 325 -7.17 -12.27 21.51
N GLY A 326 -7.84 -11.34 22.18
CA GLY A 326 -7.44 -10.88 23.52
C GLY A 326 -6.25 -9.93 23.51
N LEU A 327 -5.77 -9.61 24.71
CA LEU A 327 -4.61 -8.73 24.89
C LEU A 327 -3.30 -9.50 24.64
N ILE A 328 -2.27 -8.77 24.25
CA ILE A 328 -0.90 -9.30 24.17
C ILE A 328 -0.46 -9.72 25.58
N PRO A 329 0.16 -10.89 25.76
CA PRO A 329 0.74 -11.27 27.04
C PRO A 329 1.72 -10.21 27.54
N LEU A 330 1.65 -9.85 28.83
CA LEU A 330 2.53 -8.84 29.41
C LEU A 330 4.01 -9.12 29.14
N GLU A 331 4.43 -10.36 29.27
CA GLU A 331 5.80 -10.78 29.00
C GLU A 331 6.27 -10.39 27.59
N ASP A 332 5.40 -10.49 26.57
CA ASP A 332 5.74 -10.20 25.18
C ASP A 332 6.06 -8.72 24.95
N ILE A 333 5.57 -7.82 25.81
CA ILE A 333 5.90 -6.39 25.76
C ILE A 333 7.37 -6.13 26.11
N PHE A 334 7.97 -6.99 26.92
CA PHE A 334 9.32 -6.79 27.46
C PHE A 334 10.40 -7.67 26.81
N LYS A 335 10.10 -8.94 26.51
CA LYS A 335 11.10 -9.97 26.19
C LYS A 335 11.78 -9.85 24.82
N TYR A 336 11.19 -9.09 23.88
CA TYR A 336 11.69 -9.03 22.51
C TYR A 336 12.59 -7.81 22.23
N HIS A 337 12.85 -6.95 23.22
CA HIS A 337 13.66 -5.75 23.03
C HIS A 337 15.16 -6.03 23.04
N PHE A 338 15.60 -7.04 23.77
CA PHE A 338 17.00 -7.40 23.95
C PHE A 338 17.17 -8.92 23.93
N ALA A 339 18.39 -9.39 23.64
CA ALA A 339 18.72 -10.82 23.72
C ALA A 339 18.56 -11.36 25.15
N GLU A 340 18.95 -10.54 26.15
CA GLU A 340 18.69 -10.75 27.56
C GLU A 340 18.04 -9.50 28.12
N MET A 341 16.98 -9.66 28.90
CA MET A 341 16.26 -8.52 29.48
C MET A 341 17.14 -7.79 30.50
N PRO A 342 17.45 -6.51 30.29
CA PRO A 342 18.27 -5.75 31.21
C PRO A 342 17.56 -5.51 32.56
N PRO A 343 18.31 -5.32 33.67
CA PRO A 343 17.75 -5.22 35.02
C PRO A 343 16.59 -4.22 35.16
N HIS A 344 16.69 -3.06 34.52
CA HIS A 344 15.64 -2.02 34.60
C HIS A 344 14.33 -2.43 33.91
N LEU A 345 14.38 -3.26 32.88
CA LEU A 345 13.16 -3.80 32.25
C LEU A 345 12.59 -4.97 33.09
N VAL A 346 13.44 -5.77 33.75
CA VAL A 346 12.99 -6.79 34.71
C VAL A 346 12.22 -6.12 35.87
N GLU A 347 12.75 -5.04 36.41
CA GLU A 347 12.10 -4.26 37.48
C GLU A 347 10.73 -3.74 37.03
N GLN A 348 10.66 -3.06 35.87
CA GLN A 348 9.41 -2.56 35.33
C GLN A 348 8.39 -3.68 35.04
N TYR A 349 8.85 -4.82 34.52
CA TYR A 349 7.99 -5.96 34.25
C TYR A 349 7.35 -6.51 35.55
N GLU A 350 8.16 -6.73 36.59
CA GLU A 350 7.66 -7.25 37.87
C GLU A 350 6.75 -6.23 38.59
N GLU A 351 7.08 -4.95 38.54
CA GLU A 351 6.24 -3.88 39.09
C GLU A 351 4.86 -3.84 38.39
N TYR A 352 4.84 -3.84 37.06
CA TYR A 352 3.58 -3.80 36.32
C TYR A 352 2.77 -5.08 36.45
N LYS A 353 3.43 -6.22 36.57
CA LYS A 353 2.80 -7.52 36.86
C LYS A 353 2.10 -7.55 38.21
N ALA A 354 2.74 -6.99 39.24
CA ALA A 354 2.14 -6.84 40.56
C ALA A 354 0.91 -5.92 40.52
N TYR A 355 1.03 -4.77 39.87
CA TYR A 355 -0.10 -3.85 39.68
C TYR A 355 -1.32 -4.53 39.00
N LEU A 356 -1.09 -5.32 37.96
CA LEU A 356 -2.19 -6.03 37.25
C LEU A 356 -2.84 -7.11 38.12
N GLN A 357 -2.15 -7.64 39.16
CA GLN A 357 -2.75 -8.58 40.13
C GLN A 357 -3.66 -7.82 41.11
N GLU A 358 -3.22 -6.68 41.60
CA GLU A 358 -4.00 -5.84 42.53
C GLU A 358 -5.29 -5.29 41.89
N VAL A 359 -5.25 -4.94 40.61
CA VAL A 359 -6.43 -4.39 39.88
C VAL A 359 -7.46 -5.47 39.51
N LYS A 360 -7.09 -6.76 39.55
CA LYS A 360 -7.99 -7.90 39.30
C LYS A 360 -8.75 -8.38 40.53
N GLU A 361 -8.31 -7.99 41.75
CA GLU A 361 -9.00 -8.19 43.00
C GLU A 361 -9.96 -7.02 43.32
#